data_6a5bad7e6c946b569eb05d61f2c9c194
#
_entry.id   6a5bad7e6c946b569eb05d61f2c9c194
#
_cell.length_a   1.000
_cell.length_b   1.000
_cell.length_c   1.000
_cell.angle_alpha   90.00
_cell.angle_beta   90.00
_cell.angle_gamma   90.00
#
_symmetry.space_group_name_H-M   'P 1'
#
loop_
_entity.id
_entity.type
_entity.pdbx_description
1 polymer ?
#
loop_
_entity_poly.entity_id
_entity_poly.type
_entity_poly.pdbx_seq_one_letter_code
_entity_poly.pdbx_strand_id
1 'polypeptide(L)'
;VTASARLRRAAALTAVAAATLVTLTACAFAPTGSDAGSAPATEGALQTVAAGKLTIATGEPAFSPWVENDDPASCQGFEAAVSCAVAEKLGFTKDDIVWVRSNFDSAIAPGPKDWDMNVQQFSITDQRKQAVDFSSPYYTTTQAIVTTGTSPAASATTVAELKNIPVGVMSATTSYQVAQDQLGTANLSVFNSNDDAVAALQSGQVDAIVVDLPTAFYLAGAVLDNGKVVGQLPDSSAGGDELAYVLPKGSALTTPVSDAVDALKADGTLDQLQQEWLGGTAAAPVLK
;
A
#
# COMPACT_ATOMS: atom_id res chain seq x y z
N VAL A 1 -36.90 33.97 42.46
CA VAL A 1 -38.03 34.90 42.37
C VAL A 1 -38.79 34.53 41.12
N THR A 2 -39.82 33.77 41.36
CA THR A 2 -41.22 33.81 40.84
C THR A 2 -41.42 33.52 39.34
N ALA A 3 -41.99 32.46 38.97
CA ALA A 3 -43.32 31.88 39.24
C ALA A 3 -44.32 32.15 38.11
N SER A 4 -44.92 31.08 37.69
CA SER A 4 -46.40 30.84 37.48
C SER A 4 -46.96 31.26 36.13
N ALA A 5 -47.86 30.56 35.52
CA ALA A 5 -48.72 29.43 35.76
C ALA A 5 -49.75 29.36 34.62
N ARG A 6 -50.16 28.13 34.27
CA ARG A 6 -51.58 27.64 34.09
C ARG A 6 -52.50 28.45 33.17
N LEU A 7 -53.35 27.86 32.32
CA LEU A 7 -54.53 27.00 32.53
C LEU A 7 -55.19 26.68 31.16
N ARG A 8 -55.44 25.41 30.84
CA ARG A 8 -56.74 24.67 30.79
C ARG A 8 -57.88 25.18 29.93
N ARG A 9 -58.39 24.32 29.10
CA ARG A 9 -59.73 23.66 29.01
C ARG A 9 -60.12 23.52 27.53
N ALA A 10 -60.39 22.40 26.97
CA ALA A 10 -61.38 21.32 27.18
C ALA A 10 -62.66 21.48 26.38
N ALA A 11 -63.08 20.39 25.81
CA ALA A 11 -64.40 19.94 25.42
C ALA A 11 -64.91 20.37 24.00
N ALA A 12 -65.66 19.62 23.27
CA ALA A 12 -66.13 18.24 23.23
C ALA A 12 -67.04 18.09 21.99
N LEU A 13 -67.04 16.89 21.44
CA LEU A 13 -68.21 16.17 20.84
C LEU A 13 -69.09 16.84 19.74
N THR A 14 -69.28 16.23 18.60
CA THR A 14 -70.36 15.30 18.28
C THR A 14 -70.25 14.71 16.88
N ALA A 15 -70.62 13.46 16.73
CA ALA A 15 -70.75 12.66 15.55
C ALA A 15 -71.99 12.98 14.72
N VAL A 16 -71.97 12.73 13.40
CA VAL A 16 -73.08 12.15 12.64
C VAL A 16 -72.52 11.52 11.34
N ALA A 17 -72.93 10.27 11.12
CA ALA A 17 -72.68 9.46 9.94
C ALA A 17 -73.59 9.87 8.75
N ALA A 18 -73.08 9.77 7.54
CA ALA A 18 -73.84 9.43 6.35
C ALA A 18 -72.97 8.86 5.26
N ALA A 19 -73.27 7.67 4.84
CA ALA A 19 -72.67 6.95 3.73
C ALA A 19 -73.22 7.43 2.39
N THR A 20 -72.37 7.68 1.41
CA THR A 20 -72.75 7.64 -0.02
C THR A 20 -71.56 7.15 -0.84
N LEU A 21 -71.78 6.00 -1.49
CA LEU A 21 -70.88 5.45 -2.54
C LEU A 21 -70.96 6.37 -3.76
N VAL A 22 -69.77 6.86 -4.22
CA VAL A 22 -69.60 7.34 -5.59
C VAL A 22 -68.29 6.79 -6.11
N THR A 23 -68.38 5.87 -7.05
CA THR A 23 -67.27 5.42 -7.90
C THR A 23 -66.87 6.52 -8.86
N LEU A 24 -65.64 7.00 -8.78
CA LEU A 24 -65.03 7.79 -9.84
C LEU A 24 -63.53 7.46 -9.97
N THR A 25 -63.21 7.08 -11.18
CA THR A 25 -61.91 6.90 -11.80
C THR A 25 -60.87 7.91 -11.32
N ALA A 26 -59.84 7.45 -10.65
CA ALA A 26 -58.68 8.26 -10.29
C ALA A 26 -57.61 8.16 -11.38
N CYS A 27 -57.35 9.23 -12.09
CA CYS A 27 -56.10 9.44 -12.77
C CYS A 27 -54.99 9.62 -11.73
N ALA A 28 -54.08 8.69 -11.70
CA ALA A 28 -52.90 8.73 -10.83
C ALA A 28 -51.94 9.83 -11.32
N PHE A 29 -51.81 10.90 -10.55
CA PHE A 29 -50.62 11.76 -10.59
C PHE A 29 -49.57 11.07 -9.77
N ALA A 30 -48.53 10.54 -10.43
CA ALA A 30 -47.34 10.06 -9.80
C ALA A 30 -46.50 11.26 -9.34
N PRO A 31 -46.00 11.28 -8.07
CA PRO A 31 -44.94 12.19 -7.71
C PRO A 31 -43.64 11.69 -8.39
N THR A 32 -43.05 12.54 -9.19
CA THR A 32 -41.68 12.35 -9.71
C THR A 32 -40.68 12.40 -8.54
N GLY A 33 -40.54 11.29 -7.84
CA GLY A 33 -39.36 11.03 -7.04
C GLY A 33 -38.25 10.64 -8.01
N SER A 34 -37.20 11.46 -8.11
CA SER A 34 -35.96 11.08 -8.76
C SER A 34 -35.32 10.00 -7.91
N ASP A 35 -35.73 8.77 -8.13
CA ASP A 35 -34.87 7.63 -7.79
C ASP A 35 -33.67 7.72 -8.74
N ALA A 36 -32.53 8.11 -8.19
CA ALA A 36 -31.25 7.82 -8.79
C ALA A 36 -31.16 6.29 -8.84
N GLY A 37 -31.58 5.73 -9.97
CA GLY A 37 -31.52 4.31 -10.24
C GLY A 37 -30.07 3.86 -10.12
N SER A 38 -29.77 3.11 -9.07
CA SER A 38 -28.60 2.22 -9.08
C SER A 38 -28.76 1.33 -10.30
N ALA A 39 -27.88 1.49 -11.26
CA ALA A 39 -27.78 0.56 -12.39
C ALA A 39 -27.64 -0.84 -11.81
N PRO A 40 -28.33 -1.87 -12.37
CA PRO A 40 -28.14 -3.25 -11.91
C PRO A 40 -26.67 -3.60 -12.03
N ALA A 41 -26.06 -4.05 -10.93
CA ALA A 41 -24.70 -4.60 -10.93
C ALA A 41 -24.69 -5.70 -11.98
N THR A 42 -23.85 -5.56 -12.98
CA THR A 42 -23.60 -6.60 -13.98
C THR A 42 -23.05 -7.80 -13.21
N GLU A 43 -23.76 -8.93 -13.26
CA GLU A 43 -23.25 -10.19 -12.65
C GLU A 43 -21.86 -10.46 -13.22
N GLY A 44 -20.84 -10.49 -12.33
CA GLY A 44 -19.44 -10.69 -12.69
C GLY A 44 -18.56 -9.42 -12.69
N ALA A 45 -19.12 -8.21 -12.51
CA ALA A 45 -18.30 -7.00 -12.39
C ALA A 45 -17.61 -6.94 -11.03
N LEU A 46 -16.30 -6.67 -11.04
CA LEU A 46 -15.52 -6.47 -9.81
C LEU A 46 -16.09 -5.26 -9.04
N GLN A 47 -16.26 -5.44 -7.73
CA GLN A 47 -16.70 -4.35 -6.85
C GLN A 47 -15.49 -3.50 -6.45
N THR A 48 -15.39 -2.32 -7.02
CA THR A 48 -14.32 -1.36 -6.78
C THR A 48 -14.85 -0.11 -6.08
N VAL A 49 -13.95 0.66 -5.44
CA VAL A 49 -14.27 1.94 -4.77
C VAL A 49 -14.97 2.90 -5.73
N ALA A 50 -14.48 3.00 -6.94
CA ALA A 50 -15.11 3.78 -8.01
C ALA A 50 -15.62 2.83 -9.09
N ALA A 51 -16.94 2.85 -9.38
CA ALA A 51 -17.54 1.94 -10.34
C ALA A 51 -16.85 2.01 -11.72
N GLY A 52 -16.41 0.86 -12.23
CA GLY A 52 -15.72 0.74 -13.52
C GLY A 52 -14.28 1.27 -13.54
N LYS A 53 -13.71 1.60 -12.39
CA LYS A 53 -12.31 2.01 -12.23
C LYS A 53 -11.62 1.14 -11.20
N LEU A 54 -10.30 0.97 -11.35
CA LEU A 54 -9.45 0.34 -10.34
C LEU A 54 -8.64 1.43 -9.65
N THR A 55 -8.90 1.66 -8.37
CA THR A 55 -8.16 2.65 -7.57
C THR A 55 -6.96 2.00 -6.92
N ILE A 56 -5.77 2.37 -7.37
CA ILE A 56 -4.50 1.85 -6.88
C ILE A 56 -3.78 2.93 -6.08
N ALA A 57 -3.43 2.64 -4.83
CA ALA A 57 -2.63 3.53 -4.00
C ALA A 57 -1.14 3.20 -4.10
N THR A 58 -0.31 4.23 -4.00
CA THR A 58 1.16 4.11 -3.87
C THR A 58 1.71 5.22 -2.98
N GLY A 59 3.01 5.21 -2.69
CA GLY A 59 3.68 6.19 -1.82
C GLY A 59 3.69 7.60 -2.38
N GLU A 60 4.02 8.57 -1.52
CA GLU A 60 4.25 9.96 -1.89
C GLU A 60 5.52 10.48 -1.18
N PRO A 61 6.61 10.64 -1.92
CA PRO A 61 6.80 10.22 -3.32
C PRO A 61 6.95 8.70 -3.45
N ALA A 62 6.74 8.19 -4.66
CA ALA A 62 7.11 6.84 -5.06
C ALA A 62 8.46 6.89 -5.81
N PHE A 63 9.33 5.91 -5.57
CA PHE A 63 10.74 5.98 -5.98
C PHE A 63 11.11 4.92 -7.02
N SER A 64 12.07 5.28 -7.87
CA SER A 64 12.79 4.29 -8.68
C SER A 64 13.51 3.27 -7.78
N PRO A 65 13.65 2.04 -8.22
CA PRO A 65 13.21 1.46 -9.50
C PRO A 65 11.75 0.96 -9.49
N TRP A 66 11.00 1.23 -8.43
CA TRP A 66 9.63 0.77 -8.23
C TRP A 66 8.62 1.58 -9.05
N VAL A 67 8.76 2.89 -9.05
CA VAL A 67 7.99 3.84 -9.85
C VAL A 67 8.95 4.89 -10.39
N GLU A 68 9.03 5.04 -11.70
CA GLU A 68 9.91 6.03 -12.32
C GLU A 68 9.31 7.43 -12.25
N ASN A 69 10.17 8.41 -11.95
CA ASN A 69 9.85 9.85 -11.92
C ASN A 69 8.64 10.22 -11.04
N ASP A 70 8.32 9.42 -10.02
CA ASP A 70 7.13 9.60 -9.17
C ASP A 70 5.82 9.66 -9.99
N ASP A 71 5.79 8.98 -11.16
CA ASP A 71 4.65 8.93 -12.06
C ASP A 71 4.15 7.47 -12.25
N PRO A 72 3.33 6.94 -11.34
CA PRO A 72 2.81 5.58 -11.46
C PRO A 72 1.87 5.41 -12.67
N ALA A 73 1.25 6.49 -13.15
CA ALA A 73 0.39 6.44 -14.33
C ALA A 73 1.16 6.20 -15.63
N SER A 74 2.47 6.41 -15.63
CA SER A 74 3.34 6.06 -16.78
C SER A 74 3.41 4.55 -17.02
N CYS A 75 3.17 3.72 -16.00
CA CYS A 75 3.47 2.27 -15.95
C CYS A 75 4.97 1.98 -16.08
N GLN A 76 5.83 2.94 -15.71
CA GLN A 76 7.28 2.78 -15.70
C GLN A 76 7.78 2.57 -14.26
N GLY A 77 8.74 1.66 -14.10
CA GLY A 77 9.19 1.13 -12.82
C GLY A 77 8.47 -0.18 -12.49
N PHE A 78 9.12 -1.01 -11.67
CA PHE A 78 8.67 -2.39 -11.47
C PHE A 78 7.22 -2.47 -10.94
N GLU A 79 6.90 -1.80 -9.85
CA GLU A 79 5.55 -1.86 -9.25
C GLU A 79 4.49 -1.17 -10.12
N ALA A 80 4.84 -0.07 -10.78
CA ALA A 80 3.94 0.60 -11.71
C ALA A 80 3.61 -0.31 -12.90
N ALA A 81 4.62 -0.99 -13.49
CA ALA A 81 4.45 -1.90 -14.61
C ALA A 81 3.64 -3.15 -14.21
N VAL A 82 3.96 -3.78 -13.06
CA VAL A 82 3.21 -4.92 -12.53
C VAL A 82 1.76 -4.53 -12.27
N SER A 83 1.51 -3.34 -11.71
CA SER A 83 0.14 -2.87 -11.41
C SER A 83 -0.68 -2.65 -12.69
N CYS A 84 -0.08 -2.10 -13.74
CA CYS A 84 -0.73 -1.99 -15.05
C CYS A 84 -1.06 -3.36 -15.65
N ALA A 85 -0.15 -4.33 -15.55
CA ALA A 85 -0.37 -5.70 -16.03
C ALA A 85 -1.45 -6.44 -15.21
N VAL A 86 -1.48 -6.24 -13.88
CA VAL A 86 -2.55 -6.79 -13.01
C VAL A 86 -3.89 -6.18 -13.39
N ALA A 87 -3.96 -4.85 -13.59
CA ALA A 87 -5.19 -4.18 -14.02
C ALA A 87 -5.72 -4.75 -15.34
N GLU A 88 -4.84 -5.00 -16.32
CA GLU A 88 -5.20 -5.63 -17.60
C GLU A 88 -5.76 -7.04 -17.40
N LYS A 89 -5.14 -7.89 -16.56
CA LYS A 89 -5.66 -9.21 -16.21
C LYS A 89 -7.03 -9.17 -15.55
N LEU A 90 -7.32 -8.10 -14.79
CA LEU A 90 -8.61 -7.85 -14.17
C LEU A 90 -9.66 -7.26 -15.13
N GLY A 91 -9.27 -6.95 -16.38
CA GLY A 91 -10.15 -6.41 -17.41
C GLY A 91 -10.25 -4.88 -17.43
N PHE A 92 -9.39 -4.17 -16.72
CA PHE A 92 -9.28 -2.70 -16.76
C PHE A 92 -8.24 -2.28 -17.81
N THR A 93 -8.53 -1.20 -18.51
CA THR A 93 -7.55 -0.52 -19.36
C THR A 93 -6.68 0.43 -18.51
N LYS A 94 -5.57 0.91 -19.06
CA LYS A 94 -4.73 1.91 -18.39
C LYS A 94 -5.52 3.16 -17.99
N ASP A 95 -6.49 3.59 -18.82
CA ASP A 95 -7.34 4.76 -18.57
C ASP A 95 -8.39 4.51 -17.46
N ASP A 96 -8.57 3.25 -17.05
CA ASP A 96 -9.47 2.88 -15.97
C ASP A 96 -8.75 2.80 -14.61
N ILE A 97 -7.44 2.97 -14.58
CA ILE A 97 -6.66 3.03 -13.35
C ILE A 97 -6.71 4.45 -12.78
N VAL A 98 -7.12 4.54 -11.52
CA VAL A 98 -7.05 5.78 -10.73
C VAL A 98 -5.95 5.63 -9.69
N TRP A 99 -4.87 6.39 -9.86
CA TRP A 99 -3.79 6.39 -8.89
C TRP A 99 -4.06 7.40 -7.77
N VAL A 100 -3.88 6.96 -6.53
CA VAL A 100 -3.98 7.81 -5.33
C VAL A 100 -2.71 7.66 -4.48
N ARG A 101 -2.46 8.64 -3.61
CA ARG A 101 -1.31 8.61 -2.71
C ARG A 101 -1.73 8.12 -1.33
N SER A 102 -0.88 7.34 -0.71
CA SER A 102 -1.13 6.75 0.60
C SER A 102 0.15 6.72 1.43
N ASN A 103 0.01 7.06 2.71
CA ASN A 103 1.09 6.87 3.66
C ASN A 103 1.26 5.37 3.98
N PHE A 104 2.52 4.90 4.08
CA PHE A 104 2.86 3.50 4.31
C PHE A 104 2.20 2.94 5.57
N ASP A 105 2.33 3.62 6.71
CA ASP A 105 1.80 3.16 8.00
C ASP A 105 0.28 3.07 7.99
N SER A 106 -0.39 4.06 7.36
CA SER A 106 -1.85 4.09 7.25
C SER A 106 -2.38 2.99 6.34
N ALA A 107 -1.61 2.58 5.33
CA ALA A 107 -1.99 1.51 4.42
C ALA A 107 -2.12 0.16 5.14
N ILE A 108 -1.20 -0.15 6.06
CA ILE A 108 -1.18 -1.41 6.82
C ILE A 108 -1.92 -1.34 8.16
N ALA A 109 -2.43 -0.16 8.56
CA ALA A 109 -3.26 -0.01 9.76
C ALA A 109 -4.67 -0.59 9.55
N PRO A 110 -5.35 -1.07 10.62
CA PRO A 110 -6.74 -1.48 10.51
C PRO A 110 -7.66 -0.30 10.18
N GLY A 111 -8.79 -0.58 9.51
CA GLY A 111 -9.84 0.39 9.19
C GLY A 111 -10.16 0.48 7.70
N PRO A 112 -11.16 1.31 7.34
CA PRO A 112 -11.58 1.48 5.96
C PRO A 112 -10.49 2.12 5.12
N LYS A 113 -10.48 1.80 3.83
CA LYS A 113 -9.56 2.34 2.84
C LYS A 113 -10.36 2.99 1.71
N ASP A 114 -9.79 4.00 1.08
CA ASP A 114 -10.35 4.73 -0.06
C ASP A 114 -9.76 4.29 -1.40
N TRP A 115 -9.14 3.14 -1.42
CA TRP A 115 -8.51 2.49 -2.57
C TRP A 115 -8.85 0.99 -2.61
N ASP A 116 -8.72 0.38 -3.78
CA ASP A 116 -8.98 -1.04 -4.02
C ASP A 116 -7.78 -1.91 -3.63
N MET A 117 -6.58 -1.47 -3.98
CA MET A 117 -5.31 -2.11 -3.61
C MET A 117 -4.20 -1.06 -3.47
N ASN A 118 -3.13 -1.41 -2.74
CA ASN A 118 -1.99 -0.53 -2.48
C ASN A 118 -0.68 -1.26 -2.73
N VAL A 119 0.29 -0.57 -3.33
CA VAL A 119 1.60 -1.10 -3.71
C VAL A 119 2.71 -0.14 -3.29
N GLN A 120 3.50 -0.56 -2.30
CA GLN A 120 4.64 0.18 -1.74
C GLN A 120 5.62 -0.79 -1.06
N GLN A 121 6.08 -1.82 -1.78
CA GLN A 121 7.00 -2.84 -1.27
C GLN A 121 6.53 -3.46 0.06
N PHE A 122 5.24 -3.76 0.17
CA PHE A 122 4.68 -4.33 1.39
C PHE A 122 5.06 -5.81 1.54
N SER A 123 5.91 -6.12 2.51
CA SER A 123 6.21 -7.50 2.90
C SER A 123 5.00 -8.12 3.59
N ILE A 124 4.68 -9.34 3.21
CA ILE A 124 3.66 -10.16 3.87
C ILE A 124 4.16 -10.54 5.26
N THR A 125 3.41 -10.17 6.31
CA THR A 125 3.69 -10.62 7.68
C THR A 125 2.41 -11.04 8.39
N ASP A 126 2.53 -11.96 9.35
CA ASP A 126 1.37 -12.42 10.13
C ASP A 126 0.74 -11.30 10.97
N GLN A 127 1.55 -10.33 11.40
CA GLN A 127 1.05 -9.14 12.09
C GLN A 127 0.18 -8.30 11.15
N ARG A 128 0.67 -7.99 9.94
CA ARG A 128 -0.07 -7.18 8.95
C ARG A 128 -1.34 -7.88 8.47
N LYS A 129 -1.32 -9.21 8.31
CA LYS A 129 -2.50 -10.02 7.95
C LYS A 129 -3.66 -9.89 8.94
N GLN A 130 -3.44 -9.44 10.16
CA GLN A 130 -4.53 -9.19 11.11
C GLN A 130 -5.35 -7.96 10.74
N ALA A 131 -4.74 -6.96 10.11
CA ALA A 131 -5.33 -5.66 9.80
C ALA A 131 -5.77 -5.53 8.33
N VAL A 132 -5.07 -6.18 7.41
CA VAL A 132 -5.25 -6.08 5.95
C VAL A 132 -5.20 -7.46 5.30
N ASP A 133 -5.62 -7.54 4.03
CA ASP A 133 -5.39 -8.72 3.21
C ASP A 133 -4.21 -8.47 2.26
N PHE A 134 -3.64 -9.55 1.77
CA PHE A 134 -2.55 -9.55 0.80
C PHE A 134 -2.92 -10.37 -0.43
N SER A 135 -2.45 -9.96 -1.59
CA SER A 135 -2.45 -10.79 -2.79
C SER A 135 -1.41 -11.91 -2.71
N SER A 136 -1.37 -12.78 -3.71
CA SER A 136 -0.17 -13.56 -4.02
C SER A 136 1.04 -12.64 -4.19
N PRO A 137 2.26 -13.08 -3.79
CA PRO A 137 3.45 -12.24 -3.90
C PRO A 137 3.88 -12.04 -5.34
N TYR A 138 4.19 -10.78 -5.70
CA TYR A 138 4.72 -10.41 -7.01
C TYR A 138 6.26 -10.35 -7.05
N TYR A 139 6.93 -10.30 -5.90
CA TYR A 139 8.38 -10.23 -5.78
C TYR A 139 8.87 -10.82 -4.45
N THR A 140 10.14 -11.21 -4.40
CA THR A 140 10.82 -11.60 -3.15
C THR A 140 12.11 -10.81 -3.03
N THR A 141 12.35 -10.18 -1.89
CA THR A 141 13.52 -9.36 -1.61
C THR A 141 14.23 -9.77 -0.33
N THR A 142 15.40 -9.21 -0.10
CA THR A 142 16.17 -9.32 1.15
C THR A 142 16.50 -7.92 1.66
N GLN A 143 16.86 -7.82 2.93
CA GLN A 143 17.28 -6.57 3.56
C GLN A 143 18.77 -6.34 3.34
N ALA A 144 19.15 -5.11 2.98
CA ALA A 144 20.52 -4.75 2.66
C ALA A 144 20.97 -3.49 3.40
N ILE A 145 22.27 -3.42 3.66
CA ILE A 145 22.95 -2.24 4.20
C ILE A 145 23.48 -1.42 3.04
N VAL A 146 23.11 -0.14 2.99
CA VAL A 146 23.66 0.84 2.06
C VAL A 146 24.31 1.98 2.84
N THR A 147 25.41 2.51 2.30
CA THR A 147 26.23 3.55 2.93
C THR A 147 26.94 4.40 1.87
N THR A 148 27.73 5.38 2.30
CA THR A 148 28.68 6.09 1.44
C THR A 148 30.08 5.46 1.55
N GLY A 149 30.89 5.59 0.50
CA GLY A 149 32.23 4.98 0.44
C GLY A 149 33.21 5.47 1.51
N THR A 150 32.93 6.59 2.16
CA THR A 150 33.77 7.18 3.23
C THR A 150 33.29 6.83 4.64
N SER A 151 32.15 6.20 4.76
CA SER A 151 31.57 5.79 6.05
C SER A 151 32.38 4.63 6.67
N PRO A 152 32.41 4.54 8.03
CA PRO A 152 32.96 3.38 8.73
C PRO A 152 32.28 2.06 8.32
N ALA A 153 31.00 2.10 7.93
CA ALA A 153 30.25 0.93 7.48
C ALA A 153 30.75 0.36 6.14
N ALA A 154 31.44 1.17 5.31
CA ALA A 154 31.80 0.78 3.95
C ALA A 154 32.74 -0.43 3.83
N SER A 155 33.51 -0.73 4.87
CA SER A 155 34.43 -1.88 4.92
C SER A 155 33.88 -3.08 5.68
N ALA A 156 32.68 -3.00 6.25
CA ALA A 156 32.11 -4.08 7.02
C ALA A 156 31.86 -5.32 6.14
N THR A 157 32.16 -6.48 6.68
CA THR A 157 31.96 -7.80 6.06
C THR A 157 31.13 -8.73 6.93
N THR A 158 30.88 -8.31 8.17
CA THR A 158 30.11 -9.06 9.15
C THR A 158 29.05 -8.16 9.81
N VAL A 159 27.97 -8.78 10.28
CA VAL A 159 26.94 -8.09 11.07
C VAL A 159 27.52 -7.52 12.36
N ALA A 160 28.49 -8.23 12.97
CA ALA A 160 29.12 -7.81 14.23
C ALA A 160 29.85 -6.46 14.11
N GLU A 161 30.47 -6.18 12.95
CA GLU A 161 31.15 -4.91 12.68
C GLU A 161 30.17 -3.73 12.58
N LEU A 162 28.91 -3.97 12.23
CA LEU A 162 27.88 -2.96 12.09
C LEU A 162 27.18 -2.62 13.42
N LYS A 163 27.26 -3.47 14.45
CA LYS A 163 26.54 -3.26 15.73
C LYS A 163 26.92 -1.99 16.48
N ASN A 164 28.11 -1.47 16.23
CA ASN A 164 28.62 -0.25 16.88
C ASN A 164 28.58 0.98 15.97
N ILE A 165 27.97 0.86 14.79
CA ILE A 165 27.86 1.91 13.80
C ILE A 165 26.42 2.49 13.90
N PRO A 166 26.24 3.83 13.90
CA PRO A 166 24.92 4.45 13.78
C PRO A 166 24.23 4.03 12.48
N VAL A 167 23.08 3.35 12.59
CA VAL A 167 22.33 2.84 11.46
C VAL A 167 20.93 3.42 11.45
N GLY A 168 20.50 3.95 10.31
CA GLY A 168 19.15 4.47 10.10
C GLY A 168 18.23 3.42 9.49
N VAL A 169 16.94 3.52 9.83
CA VAL A 169 15.91 2.63 9.29
C VAL A 169 14.54 3.29 9.36
N MET A 170 13.65 2.99 8.43
CA MET A 170 12.28 3.48 8.44
C MET A 170 11.42 2.67 9.42
N SER A 171 10.57 3.36 10.19
CA SER A 171 9.59 2.74 11.11
C SER A 171 8.60 1.82 10.39
N ALA A 172 8.01 0.89 11.14
CA ALA A 172 6.96 -0.03 10.69
C ALA A 172 7.33 -0.96 9.50
N THR A 173 8.61 -0.98 9.10
CA THR A 173 9.13 -1.83 8.01
C THR A 173 9.70 -3.16 8.53
N THR A 174 9.82 -4.14 7.65
CA THR A 174 10.60 -5.36 7.92
C THR A 174 12.09 -5.05 8.03
N SER A 175 12.59 -4.02 7.33
CA SER A 175 13.95 -3.50 7.50
C SER A 175 14.23 -3.12 8.96
N TYR A 176 13.28 -2.43 9.63
CA TYR A 176 13.40 -2.08 11.04
C TYR A 176 13.46 -3.34 11.92
N GLN A 177 12.58 -4.32 11.68
CA GLN A 177 12.56 -5.56 12.45
C GLN A 177 13.87 -6.33 12.31
N VAL A 178 14.35 -6.52 11.08
CA VAL A 178 15.61 -7.22 10.82
C VAL A 178 16.81 -6.47 11.40
N ALA A 179 16.85 -5.14 11.28
CA ALA A 179 17.89 -4.33 11.89
C ALA A 179 17.90 -4.45 13.41
N GLN A 180 16.73 -4.40 14.05
CA GLN A 180 16.59 -4.56 15.50
C GLN A 180 17.08 -5.94 15.96
N ASP A 181 16.70 -7.00 15.27
CA ASP A 181 17.03 -8.38 15.63
C ASP A 181 18.53 -8.68 15.45
N GLN A 182 19.15 -8.14 14.42
CA GLN A 182 20.53 -8.47 14.07
C GLN A 182 21.56 -7.45 14.57
N LEU A 183 21.26 -6.16 14.51
CA LEU A 183 22.18 -5.09 14.92
C LEU A 183 21.93 -4.65 16.36
N GLY A 184 20.72 -4.88 16.90
CA GLY A 184 20.29 -4.38 18.20
C GLY A 184 19.78 -2.92 18.11
N THR A 185 19.31 -2.39 19.25
CA THR A 185 18.67 -1.08 19.28
C THR A 185 19.58 0.09 19.69
N ALA A 186 20.79 -0.21 20.20
CA ALA A 186 21.63 0.80 20.84
C ALA A 186 22.11 1.91 19.89
N ASN A 187 22.38 1.57 18.63
CA ASN A 187 22.84 2.51 17.60
C ASN A 187 21.86 2.61 16.42
N LEU A 188 20.60 2.21 16.64
CA LEU A 188 19.57 2.25 15.62
C LEU A 188 18.78 3.55 15.72
N SER A 189 18.79 4.35 14.65
CA SER A 189 17.97 5.56 14.51
C SER A 189 16.76 5.26 13.63
N VAL A 190 15.56 5.54 14.16
CA VAL A 190 14.30 5.26 13.47
C VAL A 190 13.74 6.54 12.86
N PHE A 191 13.40 6.49 11.58
CA PHE A 191 12.88 7.59 10.79
C PHE A 191 11.45 7.32 10.32
N ASN A 192 10.71 8.37 9.96
CA ASN A 192 9.34 8.23 9.48
C ASN A 192 9.28 7.85 7.98
N SER A 193 10.36 8.08 7.25
CA SER A 193 10.46 7.76 5.83
C SER A 193 11.88 7.30 5.47
N ASN A 194 12.02 6.63 4.32
CA ASN A 194 13.34 6.33 3.75
C ASN A 194 14.09 7.61 3.33
N ASP A 195 13.37 8.66 2.92
CA ASP A 195 13.99 9.95 2.59
C ASP A 195 14.67 10.59 3.79
N ASP A 196 14.00 10.58 4.96
CA ASP A 196 14.60 11.07 6.20
C ASP A 196 15.85 10.27 6.56
N ALA A 197 15.81 8.94 6.38
CA ALA A 197 16.96 8.08 6.62
C ALA A 197 18.11 8.37 5.64
N VAL A 198 17.81 8.58 4.35
CA VAL A 198 18.78 8.98 3.32
C VAL A 198 19.39 10.36 3.64
N ALA A 199 18.57 11.34 4.02
CA ALA A 199 19.05 12.67 4.42
C ALA A 199 19.96 12.59 5.66
N ALA A 200 19.62 11.73 6.62
CA ALA A 200 20.44 11.47 7.79
C ALA A 200 21.80 10.83 7.44
N LEU A 201 21.81 9.90 6.47
CA LEU A 201 23.05 9.30 5.96
C LEU A 201 23.91 10.36 5.20
N GLN A 202 23.30 11.16 4.34
CA GLN A 202 24.01 12.20 3.59
C GLN A 202 24.60 13.30 4.51
N SER A 203 23.91 13.61 5.61
CA SER A 203 24.39 14.58 6.61
C SER A 203 25.39 14.01 7.62
N GLY A 204 25.63 12.69 7.60
CA GLY A 204 26.49 11.98 8.57
C GLY A 204 25.87 11.83 9.95
N GLN A 205 24.55 11.97 10.08
CA GLN A 205 23.83 11.67 11.33
C GLN A 205 23.81 10.17 11.60
N VAL A 206 23.74 9.35 10.54
CA VAL A 206 23.94 7.92 10.56
C VAL A 206 25.01 7.52 9.55
N ASP A 207 25.65 6.38 9.76
CA ASP A 207 26.74 5.90 8.91
C ASP A 207 26.28 4.85 7.88
N ALA A 208 25.11 4.30 8.03
CA ALA A 208 24.46 3.37 7.11
C ALA A 208 22.95 3.40 7.27
N ILE A 209 22.22 2.85 6.29
CA ILE A 209 20.77 2.61 6.39
C ILE A 209 20.43 1.20 5.94
N VAL A 210 19.31 0.67 6.45
CA VAL A 210 18.76 -0.63 6.06
C VAL A 210 17.53 -0.41 5.21
N VAL A 211 17.52 -1.02 4.02
CA VAL A 211 16.42 -0.98 3.05
C VAL A 211 16.38 -2.30 2.26
N ASP A 212 15.33 -2.50 1.48
CA ASP A 212 15.28 -3.60 0.52
C ASP A 212 16.43 -3.56 -0.49
N LEU A 213 16.91 -4.72 -0.90
CA LEU A 213 18.07 -4.84 -1.78
C LEU A 213 17.97 -4.04 -3.09
N PRO A 214 16.86 -4.05 -3.86
CA PRO A 214 16.73 -3.21 -5.05
C PRO A 214 16.83 -1.71 -4.74
N THR A 215 16.19 -1.28 -3.65
CA THR A 215 16.28 0.10 -3.16
C THR A 215 17.72 0.46 -2.76
N ALA A 216 18.45 -0.47 -2.11
CA ALA A 216 19.87 -0.25 -1.76
C ALA A 216 20.74 0.00 -3.02
N PHE A 217 20.53 -0.77 -4.08
CA PHE A 217 21.26 -0.56 -5.34
C PHE A 217 20.91 0.77 -6.00
N TYR A 218 19.63 1.14 -6.03
CA TYR A 218 19.21 2.44 -6.55
C TYR A 218 19.84 3.59 -5.76
N LEU A 219 19.77 3.54 -4.44
CA LEU A 219 20.36 4.57 -3.58
C LEU A 219 21.87 4.67 -3.79
N ALA A 220 22.56 3.55 -3.85
CA ALA A 220 24.01 3.52 -4.04
C ALA A 220 24.45 4.02 -5.43
N GLY A 221 23.66 3.73 -6.46
CA GLY A 221 24.01 4.03 -7.85
C GLY A 221 23.52 5.39 -8.36
N ALA A 222 22.43 5.92 -7.80
CA ALA A 222 21.73 7.09 -8.36
C ALA A 222 21.52 8.24 -7.36
N VAL A 223 21.53 7.99 -6.04
CA VAL A 223 21.13 9.00 -5.04
C VAL A 223 22.29 9.45 -4.16
N LEU A 224 23.14 8.50 -3.75
CA LEU A 224 24.23 8.78 -2.81
C LEU A 224 25.55 9.07 -3.53
N ASP A 225 26.21 10.14 -3.14
CA ASP A 225 27.58 10.40 -3.59
C ASP A 225 28.53 9.31 -3.06
N ASN A 226 29.20 8.59 -3.98
CA ASN A 226 30.00 7.41 -3.66
C ASN A 226 29.21 6.35 -2.86
N GLY A 227 27.94 6.15 -3.22
CA GLY A 227 27.10 5.16 -2.57
C GLY A 227 27.64 3.73 -2.72
N LYS A 228 27.44 2.93 -1.68
CA LYS A 228 27.91 1.54 -1.64
C LYS A 228 26.89 0.64 -0.95
N VAL A 229 26.52 -0.45 -1.61
CA VAL A 229 25.84 -1.56 -0.97
C VAL A 229 26.89 -2.38 -0.23
N VAL A 230 26.81 -2.43 1.09
CA VAL A 230 27.76 -3.15 1.95
C VAL A 230 27.53 -4.65 1.82
N GLY A 231 26.29 -5.06 1.93
CA GLY A 231 25.87 -6.45 1.83
C GLY A 231 24.42 -6.65 2.28
N GLN A 232 23.94 -7.86 2.08
CA GLN A 232 22.64 -8.29 2.58
C GLN A 232 22.76 -8.72 4.03
N LEU A 233 21.77 -8.37 4.84
CA LEU A 233 21.62 -8.95 6.16
C LEU A 233 21.22 -10.43 6.00
N PRO A 234 21.77 -11.34 6.83
CA PRO A 234 21.34 -12.73 6.81
C PRO A 234 19.84 -12.82 7.01
N ASP A 235 19.18 -13.59 6.17
CA ASP A 235 17.76 -13.75 6.27
C ASP A 235 17.38 -14.57 7.52
N SER A 236 16.52 -14.01 8.36
CA SER A 236 15.93 -14.73 9.49
C SER A 236 14.76 -15.62 9.08
N SER A 237 14.17 -15.36 7.90
CA SER A 237 13.14 -16.17 7.26
C SER A 237 13.75 -16.95 6.08
N ALA A 238 13.56 -18.26 6.03
CA ALA A 238 14.08 -19.09 4.95
C ALA A 238 13.38 -18.76 3.62
N GLY A 239 13.81 -17.69 2.92
CA GLY A 239 13.26 -17.35 1.61
C GLY A 239 13.16 -15.85 1.29
N GLY A 240 13.46 -14.95 2.21
CA GLY A 240 13.33 -13.49 2.00
C GLY A 240 11.94 -12.94 2.27
N ASP A 241 11.79 -11.65 2.09
CA ASP A 241 10.53 -10.93 2.25
C ASP A 241 9.69 -11.02 0.97
N GLU A 242 8.52 -11.62 1.05
CA GLU A 242 7.56 -11.68 -0.04
C GLU A 242 6.78 -10.37 -0.12
N LEU A 243 6.88 -9.63 -1.22
CA LEU A 243 6.16 -8.39 -1.47
C LEU A 243 4.85 -8.66 -2.20
N ALA A 244 3.75 -8.08 -1.71
CA ALA A 244 2.41 -8.27 -2.26
C ALA A 244 1.59 -6.97 -2.21
N TYR A 245 0.51 -6.93 -2.99
CA TYR A 245 -0.50 -5.88 -2.85
C TYR A 245 -1.18 -6.00 -1.50
N VAL A 246 -1.34 -4.86 -0.84
CA VAL A 246 -2.22 -4.73 0.33
C VAL A 246 -3.63 -4.42 -0.16
N LEU A 247 -4.62 -5.11 0.40
CA LEU A 247 -6.04 -4.87 0.16
C LEU A 247 -6.76 -4.60 1.49
N PRO A 248 -7.91 -3.90 1.46
CA PRO A 248 -8.75 -3.77 2.65
C PRO A 248 -9.08 -5.16 3.22
N LYS A 249 -9.12 -5.28 4.54
CA LYS A 249 -9.44 -6.55 5.21
C LYS A 249 -10.80 -7.09 4.78
N GLY A 250 -10.84 -8.33 4.28
CA GLY A 250 -12.06 -8.96 3.76
C GLY A 250 -12.47 -8.46 2.37
N SER A 251 -11.56 -7.85 1.61
CA SER A 251 -11.85 -7.37 0.25
C SER A 251 -12.24 -8.51 -0.69
N ALA A 252 -13.32 -8.32 -1.44
CA ALA A 252 -13.73 -9.23 -2.50
C ALA A 252 -12.72 -9.28 -3.67
N LEU A 253 -11.81 -8.29 -3.75
CA LEU A 253 -10.76 -8.23 -4.76
C LEU A 253 -9.52 -9.06 -4.41
N THR A 254 -9.38 -9.56 -3.16
CA THR A 254 -8.18 -10.31 -2.74
C THR A 254 -7.92 -11.53 -3.64
N THR A 255 -8.94 -12.34 -3.92
CA THR A 255 -8.80 -13.50 -4.83
C THR A 255 -8.56 -13.08 -6.28
N PRO A 256 -9.37 -12.19 -6.89
CA PRO A 256 -9.11 -11.74 -8.25
C PRO A 256 -7.71 -11.14 -8.47
N VAL A 257 -7.22 -10.32 -7.53
CA VAL A 257 -5.87 -9.74 -7.62
C VAL A 257 -4.80 -10.82 -7.48
N SER A 258 -4.98 -11.79 -6.57
CA SER A 258 -4.07 -12.94 -6.43
C SER A 258 -4.01 -13.76 -7.71
N ASP A 259 -5.17 -14.10 -8.28
CA ASP A 259 -5.26 -14.87 -9.54
C ASP A 259 -4.58 -14.12 -10.71
N ALA A 260 -4.71 -12.78 -10.74
CA ALA A 260 -4.03 -11.96 -11.76
C ALA A 260 -2.50 -11.99 -11.58
N VAL A 261 -1.99 -11.86 -10.35
CA VAL A 261 -0.56 -11.97 -10.04
C VAL A 261 -0.03 -13.36 -10.41
N ASP A 262 -0.75 -14.42 -10.02
CA ASP A 262 -0.37 -15.80 -10.31
C ASP A 262 -0.35 -16.09 -11.83
N ALA A 263 -1.28 -15.50 -12.58
CA ALA A 263 -1.30 -15.58 -14.05
C ALA A 263 -0.09 -14.89 -14.67
N LEU A 264 0.30 -13.69 -14.18
CA LEU A 264 1.50 -12.99 -14.66
C LEU A 264 2.79 -13.73 -14.32
N LYS A 265 2.80 -14.44 -13.19
CA LYS A 265 3.91 -15.33 -12.84
C LYS A 265 3.98 -16.55 -13.76
N ALA A 266 2.83 -17.18 -14.01
CA ALA A 266 2.75 -18.39 -14.82
C ALA A 266 3.09 -18.15 -16.31
N ASP A 267 2.76 -16.97 -16.87
CA ASP A 267 3.08 -16.62 -18.25
C ASP A 267 4.46 -15.95 -18.43
N GLY A 268 5.22 -15.77 -17.36
CA GLY A 268 6.57 -15.21 -17.36
C GLY A 268 6.63 -13.68 -17.42
N THR A 269 5.49 -12.98 -17.37
CA THR A 269 5.44 -11.51 -17.40
C THR A 269 6.15 -10.91 -16.18
N LEU A 270 5.95 -11.47 -14.97
CA LEU A 270 6.65 -10.99 -13.77
C LEU A 270 8.17 -11.10 -13.91
N ASP A 271 8.68 -12.21 -14.44
CA ASP A 271 10.12 -12.40 -14.65
C ASP A 271 10.68 -11.39 -15.66
N GLN A 272 9.93 -11.09 -16.73
CA GLN A 272 10.31 -10.08 -17.71
C GLN A 272 10.35 -8.68 -17.11
N LEU A 273 9.32 -8.27 -16.37
CA LEU A 273 9.28 -6.98 -15.69
C LEU A 273 10.36 -6.86 -14.62
N GLN A 274 10.60 -7.93 -13.86
CA GLN A 274 11.70 -7.97 -12.91
C GLN A 274 13.04 -7.79 -13.61
N GLN A 275 13.28 -8.48 -14.74
CA GLN A 275 14.52 -8.33 -15.51
C GLN A 275 14.66 -6.93 -16.10
N GLU A 276 13.59 -6.32 -16.55
CA GLU A 276 13.59 -4.97 -17.14
C GLU A 276 13.91 -3.90 -16.11
N TRP A 277 13.25 -3.92 -14.95
CA TRP A 277 13.30 -2.83 -13.97
C TRP A 277 14.26 -3.09 -12.80
N LEU A 278 14.43 -4.34 -12.38
CA LEU A 278 15.26 -4.75 -11.26
C LEU A 278 16.43 -5.65 -11.70
N GLY A 279 16.44 -6.05 -12.98
CA GLY A 279 17.44 -6.95 -13.55
C GLY A 279 18.81 -6.28 -13.64
N GLY A 280 19.81 -7.04 -13.22
CA GLY A 280 21.19 -6.55 -13.10
C GLY A 280 21.52 -6.13 -11.67
N THR A 281 20.65 -6.37 -10.71
CA THR A 281 21.02 -6.33 -9.30
C THR A 281 22.12 -7.38 -9.13
N ALA A 282 23.37 -6.94 -9.19
CA ALA A 282 24.51 -7.77 -8.83
C ALA A 282 24.22 -8.34 -7.44
N ALA A 283 24.44 -9.62 -7.25
CA ALA A 283 24.24 -10.23 -5.94
C ALA A 283 25.18 -9.53 -4.94
N ALA A 284 24.63 -8.74 -4.02
CA ALA A 284 25.39 -8.23 -2.91
C ALA A 284 25.79 -9.40 -2.01
N PRO A 285 26.98 -9.40 -1.40
CA PRO A 285 27.38 -10.46 -0.50
C PRO A 285 26.45 -10.50 0.72
N VAL A 286 26.14 -11.70 1.20
CA VAL A 286 25.48 -11.86 2.50
C VAL A 286 26.53 -11.66 3.58
N LEU A 287 26.27 -10.74 4.52
CA LEU A 287 27.14 -10.48 5.68
C LEU A 287 27.16 -11.71 6.60
N LYS A 288 28.33 -11.94 7.23
CA LYS A 288 28.53 -13.11 8.12
C LYS A 288 28.16 -12.80 9.56
#